data_1bd1dbe63a8bf8d644543443d72b1261
#
_entry.id   1bd1dbe63a8bf8d644543443d72b1261
#
_cell.length_a   1.000
_cell.length_b   1.000
_cell.length_c   1.000
_cell.angle_alpha   90.00
_cell.angle_beta   90.00
_cell.angle_gamma   90.00
#
_symmetry.space_group_name_H-M   'P 1'
#
loop_
_entity.id
_entity.type
_entity.pdbx_description
1 polymer ?
#
loop_
_entity_poly.entity_id
_entity_poly.type
_entity_poly.pdbx_seq_one_letter_code
_entity_poly.pdbx_strand_id
1 'polypeptide(L)'
;SMTVTGSTTLNAGERLRRSAYPAAGTYSLDVQAGGDVSVTIESQNMQDTMMHTSSVLYEGSADGASFTVPEDSMVVYFNFSADQTTALESAAYQGEAGSGSVPLGYKLLPGFIANRMQGLRANQNAIQRLVFFQDGMKLFRQSPILGLGLGGFQNNVYSVQDFYYTTKYIHNHYIQALVDTGIIGFAAFAVMLLLPAAAVVRARL
;
A
#
# COMPACT_ATOMS: atom_id res chain seq x y z
N SER A 1 1.77 -3.71 21.73
CA SER A 1 2.69 -2.75 21.11
C SER A 1 4.08 -3.38 21.07
N MET A 2 4.47 -3.90 19.93
CA MET A 2 5.82 -4.41 19.71
C MET A 2 6.71 -3.20 19.41
N THR A 3 7.45 -2.74 20.40
CA THR A 3 8.41 -1.64 20.22
C THR A 3 9.63 -2.19 19.46
N VAL A 4 9.68 -1.93 18.17
CA VAL A 4 10.79 -2.34 17.30
C VAL A 4 11.76 -1.17 17.19
N THR A 5 12.57 -0.98 18.22
CA THR A 5 13.69 -0.05 18.20
C THR A 5 14.98 -0.85 17.95
N GLY A 6 15.37 -0.96 16.70
CA GLY A 6 16.68 -1.47 16.33
C GLY A 6 17.54 -0.31 15.84
N SER A 7 18.73 -0.18 16.37
CA SER A 7 19.76 0.68 15.75
C SER A 7 20.26 0.03 14.46
N THR A 8 20.71 0.86 13.52
CA THR A 8 21.34 0.41 12.28
C THR A 8 22.53 1.29 11.96
N THR A 9 23.47 0.80 11.17
CA THR A 9 24.56 1.60 10.64
C THR A 9 24.18 2.06 9.24
N LEU A 10 24.28 3.34 9.00
CA LEU A 10 24.11 3.98 7.71
C LEU A 10 25.47 4.23 7.10
N ASN A 11 25.82 3.56 6.01
CA ASN A 11 27.09 3.74 5.35
C ASN A 11 27.10 5.03 4.52
N ALA A 12 28.28 5.62 4.32
CA ALA A 12 28.43 6.80 3.50
C ALA A 12 27.83 6.61 2.10
N GLY A 13 26.95 7.51 1.67
CA GLY A 13 26.26 7.46 0.38
C GLY A 13 25.15 6.40 0.26
N GLU A 14 24.88 5.62 1.31
CA GLU A 14 23.77 4.68 1.35
C GLU A 14 22.45 5.40 1.67
N ARG A 15 21.36 4.94 1.05
CA ARG A 15 20.00 5.36 1.39
C ARG A 15 19.26 4.27 2.13
N LEU A 16 18.81 4.59 3.34
CA LEU A 16 17.98 3.72 4.15
C LEU A 16 16.53 4.15 4.04
N ARG A 17 15.72 3.42 3.28
CA ARG A 17 14.28 3.68 3.15
C ARG A 17 13.50 2.90 4.19
N ARG A 18 12.64 3.61 4.94
CA ARG A 18 11.73 3.02 5.93
C ARG A 18 10.33 3.57 5.77
N SER A 19 9.33 2.75 6.05
CA SER A 19 7.92 3.14 5.98
C SER A 19 7.30 3.26 7.36
N ALA A 20 6.43 4.25 7.52
CA ALA A 20 5.54 4.38 8.65
C ALA A 20 4.15 4.79 8.18
N TYR A 21 3.17 4.73 9.08
CA TYR A 21 1.76 4.95 8.78
C TYR A 21 1.15 5.95 9.77
N PRO A 22 1.68 7.18 9.86
CA PRO A 22 1.09 8.22 10.69
C PRO A 22 -0.28 8.62 10.15
N ALA A 23 -1.18 9.04 11.05
CA ALA A 23 -2.43 9.67 10.65
C ALA A 23 -2.17 11.03 9.97
N ALA A 24 -3.17 11.60 9.30
CA ALA A 24 -3.07 12.95 8.76
C ALA A 24 -2.79 13.97 9.88
N GLY A 25 -1.90 14.93 9.61
CA GLY A 25 -1.52 15.94 10.60
C GLY A 25 -0.06 16.36 10.47
N THR A 26 0.33 17.33 11.29
CA THR A 26 1.70 17.85 11.34
C THR A 26 2.48 17.16 12.43
N TYR A 27 3.73 16.79 12.10
CA TYR A 27 4.65 16.04 12.95
C TYR A 27 6.04 16.68 12.95
N SER A 28 6.73 16.53 14.07
CA SER A 28 8.19 16.70 14.17
C SER A 28 8.86 15.34 14.18
N LEU A 29 10.01 15.22 13.52
CA LEU A 29 10.87 14.06 13.54
C LEU A 29 11.98 14.28 14.55
N ASP A 30 12.22 13.30 15.41
CA ASP A 30 13.35 13.23 16.35
C ASP A 30 14.21 12.04 15.94
N VAL A 31 15.49 12.33 15.65
CA VAL A 31 16.46 11.34 15.19
C VAL A 31 17.69 11.37 16.08
N GLN A 32 18.05 10.21 16.64
CA GLN A 32 19.31 10.04 17.37
C GLN A 32 20.31 9.30 16.50
N ALA A 33 21.40 9.98 16.17
CA ALA A 33 22.47 9.47 15.33
C ALA A 33 23.84 9.91 15.85
N GLY A 34 24.87 9.14 15.51
CA GLY A 34 26.26 9.45 15.87
C GLY A 34 26.92 10.55 15.03
N GLY A 35 26.21 11.08 14.04
CA GLY A 35 26.69 12.15 13.13
C GLY A 35 25.55 12.76 12.34
N ASP A 36 25.87 13.64 11.41
CA ASP A 36 24.89 14.34 10.58
C ASP A 36 24.14 13.37 9.65
N VAL A 37 22.81 13.42 9.71
CA VAL A 37 21.89 12.61 8.90
C VAL A 37 20.93 13.53 8.18
N SER A 38 20.79 13.34 6.88
CA SER A 38 19.77 13.97 6.05
C SER A 38 18.59 13.02 5.88
N VAL A 39 17.38 13.58 5.76
CA VAL A 39 16.17 12.82 5.50
C VAL A 39 15.36 13.45 4.37
N THR A 40 14.86 12.61 3.47
CA THR A 40 13.77 12.97 2.56
C THR A 40 12.52 12.20 3.02
N ILE A 41 11.49 12.93 3.38
CA ILE A 41 10.19 12.37 3.82
C ILE A 41 9.22 12.50 2.66
N GLU A 42 8.65 11.37 2.25
CA GLU A 42 7.74 11.29 1.12
C GLU A 42 6.44 10.62 1.53
N SER A 43 5.30 11.09 1.03
CA SER A 43 4.03 10.38 1.14
C SER A 43 3.64 9.75 -0.19
N GLN A 44 2.87 8.69 -0.11
CA GLN A 44 2.16 8.13 -1.25
C GLN A 44 0.70 7.92 -0.88
N ASN A 45 -0.20 8.37 -1.74
CA ASN A 45 -1.60 8.02 -1.74
C ASN A 45 -1.87 6.86 -2.73
N MET A 46 -3.13 6.54 -2.98
CA MET A 46 -3.52 5.47 -3.89
C MET A 46 -3.07 5.74 -5.33
N GLN A 47 -3.23 6.96 -5.80
CA GLN A 47 -2.81 7.38 -7.14
C GLN A 47 -1.28 7.33 -7.28
N ASP A 48 -0.55 7.87 -6.30
CA ASP A 48 0.92 7.85 -6.28
C ASP A 48 1.46 6.43 -6.36
N THR A 49 0.85 5.51 -5.60
CA THR A 49 1.24 4.09 -5.64
C THR A 49 0.99 3.46 -7.01
N MET A 50 -0.12 3.83 -7.68
CA MET A 50 -0.44 3.35 -9.03
C MET A 50 0.52 3.90 -10.09
N MET A 51 0.91 5.18 -9.97
CA MET A 51 1.74 5.92 -10.93
C MET A 51 3.25 5.81 -10.64
N HIS A 52 3.66 5.14 -9.56
CA HIS A 52 5.06 5.07 -9.10
C HIS A 52 5.65 6.46 -8.78
N THR A 53 4.82 7.35 -8.27
CA THR A 53 5.22 8.69 -7.81
C THR A 53 5.19 8.78 -6.30
N SER A 54 5.68 9.88 -5.76
CA SER A 54 5.57 10.24 -4.35
C SER A 54 5.58 11.76 -4.22
N SER A 55 4.93 12.26 -3.18
CA SER A 55 4.93 13.68 -2.84
C SER A 55 5.95 13.93 -1.74
N VAL A 56 6.94 14.79 -1.99
CA VAL A 56 7.95 15.17 -0.99
C VAL A 56 7.30 16.08 0.05
N LEU A 57 7.33 15.67 1.31
CA LEU A 57 6.82 16.42 2.45
C LEU A 57 7.92 17.26 3.12
N TYR A 58 9.14 16.75 3.11
CA TYR A 58 10.31 17.41 3.70
C TYR A 58 11.60 16.86 3.07
N GLU A 59 12.60 17.72 2.93
CA GLU A 59 13.94 17.35 2.51
C GLU A 59 14.96 18.25 3.24
N GLY A 60 15.90 17.66 3.96
CA GLY A 60 16.90 18.39 4.71
C GLY A 60 17.53 17.60 5.86
N SER A 61 18.02 18.32 6.88
CA SER A 61 18.54 17.69 8.10
C SER A 61 17.46 16.87 8.79
N ALA A 62 17.82 15.70 9.29
CA ALA A 62 16.91 14.85 10.03
C ALA A 62 16.57 15.40 11.43
N ASP A 63 17.48 16.21 12.00
CA ASP A 63 17.27 16.86 13.30
C ASP A 63 16.29 18.04 13.16
N GLY A 64 15.21 18.00 13.96
CA GLY A 64 14.18 19.03 13.96
C GLY A 64 13.33 19.10 12.69
N ALA A 65 13.35 18.08 11.83
CA ALA A 65 12.52 18.03 10.63
C ALA A 65 11.03 18.10 11.00
N SER A 66 10.26 18.95 10.32
CA SER A 66 8.82 19.07 10.46
C SER A 66 8.14 18.76 9.13
N PHE A 67 7.07 17.96 9.16
CA PHE A 67 6.35 17.55 7.96
C PHE A 67 4.85 17.41 8.23
N THR A 68 4.05 17.62 7.19
CA THR A 68 2.59 17.47 7.28
C THR A 68 2.15 16.31 6.40
N VAL A 69 1.45 15.35 6.99
CA VAL A 69 0.90 14.17 6.32
C VAL A 69 -0.49 14.50 5.79
N PRO A 70 -0.73 14.37 4.47
CA PRO A 70 -2.04 14.59 3.86
C PRO A 70 -3.09 13.57 4.34
N GLU A 71 -4.38 13.94 4.27
CA GLU A 71 -5.51 13.07 4.67
C GLU A 71 -5.62 11.79 3.81
N ASP A 72 -5.25 11.85 2.55
CA ASP A 72 -5.28 10.75 1.60
C ASP A 72 -4.02 9.89 1.60
N SER A 73 -3.03 10.19 2.46
CA SER A 73 -1.78 9.45 2.56
C SER A 73 -2.01 8.02 3.03
N MET A 74 -1.50 7.05 2.29
CA MET A 74 -1.53 5.65 2.66
C MET A 74 -0.26 5.20 3.37
N VAL A 75 0.87 5.83 3.06
CA VAL A 75 2.17 5.50 3.61
C VAL A 75 3.09 6.71 3.56
N VAL A 76 3.92 6.85 4.58
CA VAL A 76 5.02 7.82 4.62
C VAL A 76 6.34 7.07 4.61
N TYR A 77 7.22 7.46 3.70
CA TYR A 77 8.57 6.92 3.58
C TYR A 77 9.58 7.92 4.13
N PHE A 78 10.48 7.42 4.94
CA PHE A 78 11.63 8.14 5.47
C PHE A 78 12.88 7.58 4.79
N ASN A 79 13.53 8.39 3.96
CA ASN A 79 14.74 8.05 3.25
C ASN A 79 15.91 8.76 3.96
N PHE A 80 16.62 8.04 4.82
CA PHE A 80 17.80 8.55 5.53
C PHE A 80 19.05 8.39 4.68
N SER A 81 19.91 9.38 4.71
CA SER A 81 21.24 9.36 4.08
C SER A 81 22.25 10.10 4.94
N ALA A 82 23.53 9.73 4.82
CA ALA A 82 24.62 10.39 5.49
C ALA A 82 25.86 10.44 4.59
N ASP A 83 26.63 11.50 4.70
CA ASP A 83 27.90 11.67 3.94
C ASP A 83 29.03 10.83 4.53
N GLN A 84 28.93 10.48 5.80
CA GLN A 84 29.88 9.63 6.51
C GLN A 84 29.16 8.47 7.17
N THR A 85 29.84 7.33 7.31
CA THR A 85 29.29 6.19 8.00
C THR A 85 28.97 6.56 9.44
N THR A 86 27.68 6.45 9.82
CA THR A 86 27.18 6.81 11.14
C THR A 86 26.21 5.79 11.69
N ALA A 87 26.12 5.71 13.01
CA ALA A 87 25.10 4.91 13.68
C ALA A 87 23.80 5.71 13.71
N LEU A 88 22.70 5.08 13.29
CA LEU A 88 21.34 5.59 13.44
C LEU A 88 20.68 4.80 14.57
N GLU A 89 20.52 5.43 15.74
CA GLU A 89 20.11 4.77 16.98
C GLU A 89 18.60 4.70 17.11
N SER A 90 17.90 5.81 16.83
CA SER A 90 16.47 5.88 16.87
C SER A 90 15.93 6.95 15.89
N ALA A 91 14.71 6.75 15.43
CA ALA A 91 13.93 7.74 14.72
C ALA A 91 12.47 7.64 15.17
N ALA A 92 11.91 8.74 15.63
CA ALA A 92 10.55 8.84 16.12
C ALA A 92 9.89 10.10 15.56
N TYR A 93 8.57 10.05 15.39
CA TYR A 93 7.78 11.21 15.00
C TYR A 93 6.70 11.49 16.05
N GLN A 94 6.45 12.78 16.29
CA GLN A 94 5.47 13.24 17.26
C GLN A 94 4.69 14.43 16.71
N GLY A 95 3.39 14.41 16.90
CA GLY A 95 2.47 15.47 16.48
C GLY A 95 1.15 15.41 17.24
N GLU A 96 0.26 16.36 16.97
CA GLU A 96 -1.06 16.43 17.60
C GLU A 96 -1.93 15.20 17.31
N ALA A 97 -1.81 14.62 16.12
CA ALA A 97 -2.57 13.44 15.72
C ALA A 97 -1.99 12.12 16.26
N GLY A 98 -0.86 12.16 16.98
CA GLY A 98 -0.24 10.99 17.59
C GLY A 98 1.27 10.98 17.54
N SER A 99 1.85 9.87 17.94
CA SER A 99 3.29 9.63 17.89
C SER A 99 3.58 8.20 17.45
N GLY A 100 4.79 7.99 16.91
CA GLY A 100 5.23 6.66 16.52
C GLY A 100 6.75 6.61 16.29
N SER A 101 7.26 5.41 16.09
CA SER A 101 8.67 5.19 15.74
C SER A 101 8.81 4.75 14.29
N VAL A 102 9.87 5.21 13.64
CA VAL A 102 10.29 4.70 12.34
C VAL A 102 11.12 3.45 12.58
N PRO A 103 10.72 2.27 12.08
CA PRO A 103 11.42 1.02 12.37
C PRO A 103 12.76 0.96 11.63
N LEU A 104 13.88 1.15 12.33
CA LEU A 104 15.22 1.11 11.74
C LEU A 104 15.74 -0.31 11.51
N GLY A 105 15.37 -1.24 12.36
CA GLY A 105 15.76 -2.64 12.28
C GLY A 105 14.83 -3.55 13.06
N TYR A 106 14.98 -4.88 12.85
CA TYR A 106 14.19 -5.90 13.54
C TYR A 106 15.13 -6.84 14.30
N LYS A 107 15.09 -6.81 15.63
CA LYS A 107 15.99 -7.61 16.48
C LYS A 107 15.77 -9.13 16.40
N LEU A 108 14.59 -9.59 15.96
CA LEU A 108 14.21 -11.01 16.03
C LEU A 108 13.92 -11.64 14.66
N LEU A 109 13.98 -10.90 13.57
CA LEU A 109 13.68 -11.40 12.23
C LEU A 109 14.88 -11.23 11.31
N PRO A 110 15.24 -12.25 10.53
CA PRO A 110 16.21 -12.09 9.45
C PRO A 110 15.80 -10.94 8.53
N GLY A 111 16.76 -10.14 8.09
CA GLY A 111 16.52 -8.90 7.32
C GLY A 111 15.63 -9.08 6.09
N PHE A 112 15.73 -10.24 5.40
CA PHE A 112 14.89 -10.54 4.24
C PHE A 112 13.40 -10.72 4.57
N ILE A 113 13.07 -11.26 5.76
CA ILE A 113 11.67 -11.38 6.23
C ILE A 113 11.16 -10.01 6.67
N ALA A 114 11.98 -9.29 7.43
CA ALA A 114 11.64 -7.97 7.94
C ALA A 114 11.33 -6.98 6.81
N ASN A 115 12.18 -6.91 5.80
CA ASN A 115 11.98 -6.04 4.63
C ASN A 115 10.71 -6.42 3.83
N ARG A 116 10.38 -7.71 3.75
CA ARG A 116 9.17 -8.18 3.08
C ARG A 116 7.90 -7.82 3.86
N MET A 117 7.96 -7.83 5.18
CA MET A 117 6.82 -7.45 6.04
C MET A 117 6.58 -5.93 6.07
N GLN A 118 7.63 -5.11 5.96
CA GLN A 118 7.47 -3.64 5.91
C GLN A 118 6.65 -3.17 4.70
N GLY A 119 6.78 -3.85 3.55
CA GLY A 119 6.07 -3.50 2.32
C GLY A 119 4.64 -4.06 2.21
N LEU A 120 4.15 -4.87 3.16
CA LEU A 120 2.86 -5.56 2.97
C LEU A 120 1.67 -4.60 2.87
N ARG A 121 1.63 -3.53 3.67
CA ARG A 121 0.53 -2.55 3.67
C ARG A 121 0.57 -1.58 2.49
N ALA A 122 1.77 -1.29 1.99
CA ALA A 122 2.01 -0.45 0.82
C ALA A 122 2.42 -1.27 -0.41
N ASN A 123 2.00 -2.54 -0.47
CA ASN A 123 2.29 -3.40 -1.61
C ASN A 123 1.51 -2.90 -2.82
N GLN A 124 2.24 -2.40 -3.81
CA GLN A 124 1.68 -1.85 -5.04
C GLN A 124 0.69 -2.81 -5.71
N ASN A 125 1.01 -4.10 -5.81
CA ASN A 125 0.11 -5.08 -6.42
C ASN A 125 -1.21 -5.23 -5.64
N ALA A 126 -1.17 -5.10 -4.31
CA ALA A 126 -2.37 -5.15 -3.48
C ALA A 126 -3.23 -3.90 -3.66
N ILE A 127 -2.60 -2.73 -3.72
CA ILE A 127 -3.27 -1.44 -3.95
C ILE A 127 -3.87 -1.39 -5.35
N GLN A 128 -3.14 -1.82 -6.39
CA GLN A 128 -3.67 -1.91 -7.75
C GLN A 128 -4.93 -2.79 -7.81
N ARG A 129 -4.89 -3.97 -7.19
CA ARG A 129 -6.07 -4.85 -7.13
C ARG A 129 -7.24 -4.19 -6.40
N LEU A 130 -6.96 -3.48 -5.30
CA LEU A 130 -8.00 -2.76 -4.56
C LEU A 130 -8.69 -1.71 -5.43
N VAL A 131 -7.93 -0.91 -6.19
CA VAL A 131 -8.46 0.07 -7.15
C VAL A 131 -9.34 -0.63 -8.19
N PHE A 132 -8.83 -1.71 -8.82
CA PHE A 132 -9.61 -2.45 -9.83
C PHE A 132 -10.89 -3.06 -9.26
N PHE A 133 -10.86 -3.51 -8.00
CA PHE A 133 -12.05 -4.04 -7.33
C PHE A 133 -13.07 -2.95 -7.04
N GLN A 134 -12.62 -1.77 -6.58
CA GLN A 134 -13.50 -0.62 -6.34
C GLN A 134 -14.18 -0.16 -7.63
N ASP A 135 -13.42 0.01 -8.71
CA ASP A 135 -13.97 0.42 -10.00
C ASP A 135 -14.83 -0.67 -10.64
N GLY A 136 -14.46 -1.95 -10.48
CA GLY A 136 -15.31 -3.08 -10.85
C GLY A 136 -16.64 -3.04 -10.12
N MET A 137 -16.66 -2.73 -8.82
CA MET A 137 -17.91 -2.62 -8.06
C MET A 137 -18.73 -1.38 -8.42
N LYS A 138 -18.09 -0.25 -8.81
CA LYS A 138 -18.80 0.91 -9.36
C LYS A 138 -19.52 0.52 -10.67
N LEU A 139 -18.84 -0.21 -11.56
CA LEU A 139 -19.44 -0.70 -12.81
C LEU A 139 -20.54 -1.72 -12.58
N PHE A 140 -20.34 -2.69 -11.68
CA PHE A 140 -21.38 -3.65 -11.32
C PHE A 140 -22.69 -2.97 -10.89
N ARG A 141 -22.60 -1.88 -10.10
CA ARG A 141 -23.77 -1.12 -9.66
C ARG A 141 -24.56 -0.45 -10.79
N GLN A 142 -23.95 -0.24 -11.96
CA GLN A 142 -24.64 0.32 -13.13
C GLN A 142 -25.57 -0.69 -13.81
N SER A 143 -25.22 -2.00 -13.78
CA SER A 143 -26.05 -3.07 -14.34
C SER A 143 -25.97 -4.34 -13.50
N PRO A 144 -26.58 -4.34 -12.28
CA PRO A 144 -26.36 -5.42 -11.32
C PRO A 144 -27.05 -6.74 -11.70
N ILE A 145 -28.10 -6.70 -12.52
CA ILE A 145 -28.91 -7.89 -12.88
C ILE A 145 -28.31 -8.64 -14.07
N LEU A 146 -28.07 -7.94 -15.17
CA LEU A 146 -27.64 -8.53 -16.45
C LEU A 146 -26.15 -8.35 -16.75
N GLY A 147 -25.46 -7.47 -15.99
CA GLY A 147 -24.08 -7.07 -16.27
C GLY A 147 -23.95 -6.15 -17.47
N LEU A 148 -22.71 -5.82 -17.83
CA LEU A 148 -22.37 -4.93 -18.94
C LEU A 148 -21.96 -5.69 -20.21
N GLY A 149 -22.08 -7.01 -20.22
CA GLY A 149 -21.64 -7.87 -21.31
C GLY A 149 -20.16 -8.25 -21.23
N LEU A 150 -19.72 -9.16 -22.08
CA LEU A 150 -18.33 -9.60 -22.16
C LEU A 150 -17.38 -8.42 -22.43
N GLY A 151 -16.35 -8.28 -21.62
CA GLY A 151 -15.45 -7.14 -21.68
C GLY A 151 -16.05 -5.86 -21.07
N GLY A 152 -17.12 -5.97 -20.30
CA GLY A 152 -17.82 -4.86 -19.67
C GLY A 152 -16.89 -3.98 -18.85
N PHE A 153 -15.96 -4.57 -18.10
CA PHE A 153 -14.96 -3.81 -17.37
C PHE A 153 -14.00 -3.06 -18.30
N GLN A 154 -13.36 -3.74 -19.24
CA GLN A 154 -12.38 -3.13 -20.16
C GLN A 154 -12.95 -1.96 -20.95
N ASN A 155 -14.20 -2.06 -21.38
CA ASN A 155 -14.82 -1.06 -22.24
C ASN A 155 -15.38 0.15 -21.45
N ASN A 156 -15.64 -0.02 -20.15
CA ASN A 156 -16.32 1.00 -19.35
C ASN A 156 -15.49 1.52 -18.17
N VAL A 157 -14.32 0.93 -17.84
CA VAL A 157 -13.53 1.33 -16.67
C VAL A 157 -13.18 2.81 -16.65
N TYR A 158 -12.90 3.39 -17.81
CA TYR A 158 -12.55 4.82 -17.93
C TYR A 158 -13.68 5.78 -17.48
N SER A 159 -14.92 5.32 -17.43
CA SER A 159 -16.07 6.12 -16.97
C SER A 159 -16.21 6.22 -15.46
N VAL A 160 -15.51 5.38 -14.72
CA VAL A 160 -15.62 5.26 -13.25
C VAL A 160 -14.32 5.46 -12.50
N GLN A 161 -13.22 5.64 -13.22
CA GLN A 161 -11.90 5.88 -12.64
C GLN A 161 -11.84 7.24 -11.93
N ASP A 162 -11.32 7.26 -10.71
CA ASP A 162 -11.03 8.52 -9.99
C ASP A 162 -9.76 9.19 -10.52
N PHE A 163 -8.84 8.42 -11.13
CA PHE A 163 -7.64 8.87 -11.82
C PHE A 163 -7.29 7.91 -12.96
N TYR A 164 -6.62 8.41 -13.99
CA TYR A 164 -6.33 7.62 -15.19
C TYR A 164 -5.32 6.49 -14.91
N TYR A 165 -5.66 5.28 -15.30
CA TYR A 165 -4.77 4.11 -15.41
C TYR A 165 -5.28 3.19 -16.51
N THR A 166 -4.42 2.30 -17.01
CA THR A 166 -4.78 1.35 -18.06
C THR A 166 -4.78 -0.07 -17.52
N THR A 167 -5.90 -0.76 -17.65
CA THR A 167 -6.01 -2.21 -17.37
C THR A 167 -7.11 -2.83 -18.23
N LYS A 168 -6.95 -4.13 -18.51
CA LYS A 168 -7.96 -4.92 -19.24
C LYS A 168 -8.81 -5.78 -18.30
N TYR A 169 -8.31 -6.09 -17.11
CA TYR A 169 -8.91 -7.07 -16.21
C TYR A 169 -8.93 -6.56 -14.77
N ILE A 170 -9.93 -6.99 -14.03
CA ILE A 170 -10.06 -6.70 -12.58
C ILE A 170 -9.05 -7.51 -11.75
N HIS A 171 -8.42 -8.56 -12.34
CA HIS A 171 -7.58 -9.52 -11.63
C HIS A 171 -8.31 -10.28 -10.52
N ASN A 172 -9.64 -10.40 -10.65
CA ASN A 172 -10.51 -11.22 -9.81
C ASN A 172 -11.66 -11.74 -10.69
N HIS A 173 -11.68 -13.05 -10.95
CA HIS A 173 -12.67 -13.67 -11.82
C HIS A 173 -14.11 -13.57 -11.29
N TYR A 174 -14.31 -13.51 -9.98
CA TYR A 174 -15.64 -13.38 -9.40
C TYR A 174 -16.22 -11.97 -9.65
N ILE A 175 -15.43 -10.93 -9.42
CA ILE A 175 -15.87 -9.55 -9.70
C ILE A 175 -16.00 -9.34 -11.20
N GLN A 176 -15.09 -9.91 -12.01
CA GLN A 176 -15.18 -9.86 -13.47
C GLN A 176 -16.50 -10.49 -13.96
N ALA A 177 -16.85 -11.68 -13.46
CA ALA A 177 -18.11 -12.34 -13.82
C ALA A 177 -19.34 -11.51 -13.39
N LEU A 178 -19.29 -10.89 -12.19
CA LEU A 178 -20.37 -10.00 -11.75
C LEU A 178 -20.53 -8.78 -12.67
N VAL A 179 -19.42 -8.14 -13.07
CA VAL A 179 -19.47 -6.98 -13.98
C VAL A 179 -19.96 -7.37 -15.36
N ASP A 180 -19.47 -8.48 -15.89
CA ASP A 180 -19.78 -8.89 -17.27
C ASP A 180 -21.19 -9.48 -17.38
N THR A 181 -21.66 -10.26 -16.39
CA THR A 181 -22.89 -11.08 -16.52
C THR A 181 -23.96 -10.76 -15.47
N GLY A 182 -23.68 -9.85 -14.55
CA GLY A 182 -24.59 -9.53 -13.45
C GLY A 182 -24.82 -10.68 -12.48
N ILE A 183 -25.80 -10.51 -11.60
CA ILE A 183 -26.16 -11.54 -10.60
C ILE A 183 -26.69 -12.82 -11.27
N ILE A 184 -27.42 -12.69 -12.37
CA ILE A 184 -28.01 -13.88 -13.07
C ILE A 184 -26.89 -14.76 -13.62
N GLY A 185 -25.95 -14.19 -14.37
CA GLY A 185 -24.85 -14.97 -14.93
C GLY A 185 -23.88 -15.44 -13.86
N PHE A 186 -23.65 -14.64 -12.82
CA PHE A 186 -22.84 -15.05 -11.68
C PHE A 186 -23.44 -16.23 -10.91
N ALA A 187 -24.78 -16.28 -10.74
CA ALA A 187 -25.46 -17.42 -10.14
C ALA A 187 -25.29 -18.70 -10.98
N ALA A 188 -25.43 -18.60 -12.31
CA ALA A 188 -25.18 -19.73 -13.21
C ALA A 188 -23.72 -20.21 -13.12
N PHE A 189 -22.76 -19.28 -13.09
CA PHE A 189 -21.35 -19.58 -12.89
C PHE A 189 -21.07 -20.28 -11.54
N ALA A 190 -21.69 -19.80 -10.46
CA ALA A 190 -21.57 -20.43 -9.14
C ALA A 190 -22.13 -21.84 -9.11
N VAL A 191 -23.31 -22.08 -9.73
CA VAL A 191 -23.91 -23.40 -9.87
C VAL A 191 -22.96 -24.33 -10.64
N MET A 192 -22.40 -23.88 -11.74
CA MET A 192 -21.45 -24.66 -12.55
C MET A 192 -20.20 -25.10 -11.73
N LEU A 193 -19.74 -24.28 -10.79
CA LEU A 193 -18.60 -24.63 -9.92
C LEU A 193 -19.01 -25.54 -8.76
N LEU A 194 -20.15 -25.28 -8.14
CA LEU A 194 -20.57 -25.95 -6.91
C LEU A 194 -21.15 -27.35 -7.16
N LEU A 195 -21.84 -27.58 -8.28
CA LEU A 195 -22.41 -28.90 -8.59
C LEU A 195 -21.35 -30.01 -8.70
N PRO A 196 -20.25 -29.86 -9.45
CA PRO A 196 -19.20 -30.87 -9.49
C PRO A 196 -18.52 -31.06 -8.13
N ALA A 197 -18.27 -29.96 -7.40
CA ALA A 197 -17.70 -30.05 -6.07
C ALA A 197 -18.57 -30.85 -5.10
N ALA A 198 -19.88 -30.59 -5.09
CA ALA A 198 -20.85 -31.32 -4.29
C ALA A 198 -20.94 -32.82 -4.69
N ALA A 199 -20.87 -33.12 -5.99
CA ALA A 199 -20.85 -34.50 -6.48
C ALA A 199 -19.59 -35.27 -5.97
N VAL A 200 -18.42 -34.64 -6.02
CA VAL A 200 -17.18 -35.24 -5.52
C VAL A 200 -17.25 -35.48 -4.02
N VAL A 201 -17.77 -34.52 -3.26
CA VAL A 201 -17.93 -34.70 -1.79
C VAL A 201 -18.87 -35.83 -1.47
N ARG A 202 -20.02 -35.91 -2.15
CA ARG A 202 -21.02 -37.01 -1.96
C ARG A 202 -20.48 -38.39 -2.35
N ALA A 203 -19.60 -38.44 -3.36
CA ALA A 203 -18.99 -39.70 -3.80
C ALA A 203 -17.92 -40.25 -2.83
N ARG A 204 -17.44 -39.41 -1.91
CA ARG A 204 -16.42 -39.79 -0.90
C ARG A 204 -16.98 -40.04 0.50
N LEU A 205 -18.26 -39.73 0.72
CA LEU A 205 -19.03 -40.05 1.93
C LEU A 205 -19.78 -41.36 1.75
#